data_92b4810c4a58b43f88940799da615df8
#
_entry.id   92b4810c4a58b43f88940799da615df8
#
_cell.length_a   1.000
_cell.length_b   1.000
_cell.length_c   1.000
_cell.angle_alpha   90.00
_cell.angle_beta   90.00
_cell.angle_gamma   90.00
#
_symmetry.space_group_name_H-M   'P 1'
#
loop_
_entity.id
_entity.type
_entity.pdbx_description
1 polymer ?
#
loop_
_entity_poly.entity_id
_entity_poly.type
_entity_poly.pdbx_seq_one_letter_code
_entity_poly.pdbx_strand_id
1 'polypeptide(L)'
;NVEVCDRIYEEGARVHRTIYFHDLQDLTTTRDGKQDAVRCRMDIFNSVDMSWALQIFSGAYRDLCRNTLVFGGEKAYHQKKIHKGAVSPEAMIGKATMGLSMWQNQKDQMRLWRSAPLSEKQFADILKESLCKKNTAAARVDENLAVNEKRLNWMLERFKEERQELGQTLWAGYNALTHWATHLPDATNNGRNERKRYQRNEQVRQIVDGPSWRYLEGLAS
;
A
#
# COMPACT_ATOMS: atom_id res chain seq x y z
N ASN A 1 -7.72 9.53 -20.06
CA ASN A 1 -8.84 8.61 -19.84
C ASN A 1 -8.86 8.18 -18.36
N VAL A 2 -10.03 8.33 -17.70
CA VAL A 2 -10.22 7.99 -16.30
C VAL A 2 -11.45 7.11 -16.12
N GLU A 3 -11.36 6.18 -15.17
CA GLU A 3 -12.48 5.37 -14.68
C GLU A 3 -12.78 5.77 -13.24
N VAL A 4 -14.05 5.97 -12.91
CA VAL A 4 -14.50 6.38 -11.58
C VAL A 4 -15.43 5.32 -11.02
N CYS A 5 -15.12 4.84 -9.82
CA CYS A 5 -15.93 3.86 -9.08
C CYS A 5 -16.32 4.44 -7.72
N ASP A 6 -17.62 4.52 -7.46
CA ASP A 6 -18.16 4.96 -6.17
C ASP A 6 -18.68 3.79 -5.35
N ARG A 7 -18.36 3.79 -4.06
CA ARG A 7 -18.94 2.93 -3.05
C ARG A 7 -19.62 3.79 -1.99
N ILE A 8 -20.88 3.52 -1.78
CA ILE A 8 -21.74 4.26 -0.84
C ILE A 8 -22.05 3.34 0.33
N TYR A 9 -21.93 3.87 1.54
CA TYR A 9 -22.15 3.13 2.79
C TYR A 9 -23.11 3.90 3.68
N GLU A 10 -23.76 3.20 4.60
CA GLU A 10 -24.66 3.75 5.62
C GLU A 10 -25.71 4.70 4.98
N GLU A 11 -26.46 4.17 4.01
CA GLU A 11 -27.55 4.87 3.31
C GLU A 11 -27.14 6.22 2.70
N GLY A 12 -25.90 6.36 2.27
CA GLY A 12 -25.40 7.60 1.67
C GLY A 12 -24.59 8.48 2.63
N ALA A 13 -24.53 8.13 3.91
CA ALA A 13 -23.78 8.92 4.88
C ALA A 13 -22.25 8.93 4.60
N ARG A 14 -21.73 7.91 3.93
CA ARG A 14 -20.29 7.77 3.65
C ARG A 14 -20.05 7.39 2.21
N VAL A 15 -19.04 8.01 1.60
CA VAL A 15 -18.65 7.78 0.21
C VAL A 15 -17.15 7.46 0.14
N HIS A 16 -16.83 6.43 -0.61
CA HIS A 16 -15.47 6.13 -1.07
C HIS A 16 -15.47 6.16 -2.60
N ARG A 17 -14.81 7.15 -3.18
CA ARG A 17 -14.60 7.29 -4.62
C ARG A 17 -13.20 6.82 -4.97
N THR A 18 -13.09 5.94 -5.95
CA THR A 18 -11.83 5.51 -6.54
C THR A 18 -11.75 6.04 -7.97
N ILE A 19 -10.61 6.62 -8.34
CA ILE A 19 -10.32 7.12 -9.68
C ILE A 19 -9.10 6.38 -10.20
N TYR A 20 -9.21 5.67 -11.31
CA TYR A 20 -8.11 5.04 -12.04
C TYR A 20 -7.73 5.91 -13.24
N PHE A 21 -6.44 6.16 -13.41
CA PHE A 21 -5.89 6.96 -14.51
C PHE A 21 -5.27 6.02 -15.54
N HIS A 22 -6.01 5.69 -16.58
CA HIS A 22 -5.59 4.72 -17.61
C HIS A 22 -4.36 5.16 -18.41
N ASP A 23 -4.18 6.47 -18.59
CA ASP A 23 -3.03 7.04 -19.30
C ASP A 23 -1.76 7.09 -18.42
N LEU A 24 -1.92 6.91 -17.10
CA LEU A 24 -0.85 6.85 -16.13
C LEU A 24 -0.65 5.40 -15.66
N GLN A 25 -0.02 4.59 -16.51
CA GLN A 25 0.26 3.18 -16.21
C GLN A 25 1.73 2.82 -16.49
N ASP A 26 2.19 1.77 -15.83
CA ASP A 26 3.45 1.09 -16.09
C ASP A 26 3.14 -0.34 -16.53
N LEU A 27 3.51 -0.66 -17.77
CA LEU A 27 3.26 -1.97 -18.37
C LEU A 27 4.55 -2.79 -18.31
N THR A 28 4.46 -3.97 -17.76
CA THR A 28 5.55 -4.94 -17.70
C THR A 28 5.04 -6.33 -18.01
N THR A 29 5.94 -7.30 -18.01
CA THR A 29 5.64 -8.70 -18.24
C THR A 29 6.19 -9.50 -17.06
N THR A 30 5.38 -10.42 -16.54
CA THR A 30 5.80 -11.39 -15.53
C THR A 30 6.76 -12.43 -16.14
N ARG A 31 7.38 -13.24 -15.30
CA ARG A 31 8.32 -14.29 -15.76
C ARG A 31 7.67 -15.35 -16.65
N ASP A 32 6.38 -15.61 -16.46
CA ASP A 32 5.57 -16.54 -17.28
C ASP A 32 4.94 -15.86 -18.51
N GLY A 33 5.33 -14.64 -18.84
CA GLY A 33 4.94 -13.92 -20.05
C GLY A 33 3.57 -13.21 -19.98
N LYS A 34 2.91 -13.17 -18.82
CA LYS A 34 1.65 -12.44 -18.67
C LYS A 34 1.90 -10.93 -18.61
N GLN A 35 1.02 -10.16 -19.22
CA GLN A 35 1.04 -8.71 -19.09
C GLN A 35 0.69 -8.30 -17.66
N ASP A 36 1.54 -7.47 -17.05
CA ASP A 36 1.36 -6.92 -15.71
C ASP A 36 1.28 -5.39 -15.78
N ALA A 37 0.11 -4.84 -15.49
CA ALA A 37 -0.13 -3.42 -15.50
C ALA A 37 -0.25 -2.87 -14.08
N VAL A 38 0.49 -1.80 -13.80
CA VAL A 38 0.33 -0.98 -12.60
C VAL A 38 -0.20 0.38 -13.03
N ARG A 39 -1.39 0.74 -12.52
CA ARG A 39 -2.08 1.99 -12.87
C ARG A 39 -2.03 2.97 -11.71
N CYS A 40 -1.86 4.25 -12.03
CA CYS A 40 -2.03 5.32 -11.06
C CYS A 40 -3.48 5.35 -10.58
N ARG A 41 -3.67 5.51 -9.26
CA ARG A 41 -4.96 5.49 -8.60
C ARG A 41 -5.05 6.59 -7.55
N MET A 42 -6.25 7.15 -7.41
CA MET A 42 -6.61 8.06 -6.33
C MET A 42 -7.85 7.56 -5.61
N ASP A 43 -7.85 7.60 -4.30
CA ASP A 43 -9.01 7.28 -3.46
C ASP A 43 -9.41 8.48 -2.63
N ILE A 44 -10.71 8.77 -2.62
CA ILE A 44 -11.30 9.87 -1.88
C ILE A 44 -12.34 9.31 -0.92
N PHE A 45 -12.17 9.60 0.37
CA PHE A 45 -13.14 9.28 1.42
C PHE A 45 -13.78 10.54 1.92
N ASN A 46 -15.09 10.51 2.10
CA ASN A 46 -15.85 11.59 2.71
C ASN A 46 -17.08 11.06 3.46
N SER A 47 -17.65 11.84 4.37
CA SER A 47 -18.92 11.54 5.00
C SER A 47 -19.69 12.81 5.34
N VAL A 48 -21.02 12.72 5.30
CA VAL A 48 -21.92 13.78 5.78
C VAL A 48 -22.22 13.67 7.27
N ASP A 49 -22.08 12.47 7.82
CA ASP A 49 -22.26 12.16 9.27
C ASP A 49 -21.02 12.50 10.12
N MET A 50 -19.99 13.13 9.52
CA MET A 50 -18.69 13.47 10.14
C MET A 50 -17.91 12.27 10.70
N SER A 51 -18.34 11.04 10.46
CA SER A 51 -17.65 9.83 10.91
C SER A 51 -16.30 9.60 10.18
N TRP A 52 -16.17 10.12 8.97
CA TRP A 52 -14.93 10.16 8.19
C TRP A 52 -14.53 11.60 7.92
N ALA A 53 -13.27 11.91 8.13
CA ALA A 53 -12.68 13.13 7.58
C ALA A 53 -12.62 13.02 6.05
N LEU A 54 -12.66 14.14 5.35
CA LEU A 54 -12.28 14.16 3.94
C LEU A 54 -10.81 13.75 3.83
N GLN A 55 -10.55 12.67 3.11
CA GLN A 55 -9.21 12.11 2.92
C GLN A 55 -9.00 11.80 1.45
N ILE A 56 -7.82 12.12 0.96
CA ILE A 56 -7.39 11.79 -0.41
C ILE A 56 -6.09 10.99 -0.30
N PHE A 57 -6.05 9.85 -0.97
CA PHE A 57 -4.88 9.00 -1.09
C PHE A 57 -4.51 8.87 -2.56
N SER A 58 -3.25 9.13 -2.89
CA SER A 58 -2.69 8.88 -4.21
C SER A 58 -1.78 7.64 -4.12
N GLY A 59 -1.88 6.76 -5.08
CA GLY A 59 -1.12 5.52 -5.09
C GLY A 59 -1.25 4.83 -6.43
N ALA A 60 -1.13 3.51 -6.43
CA ALA A 60 -1.30 2.71 -7.62
C ALA A 60 -2.13 1.45 -7.35
N TYR A 61 -2.48 0.78 -8.41
CA TYR A 61 -3.24 -0.46 -8.42
C TYR A 61 -2.62 -1.42 -9.42
N ARG A 62 -2.24 -2.59 -8.98
CA ARG A 62 -1.71 -3.64 -9.85
C ARG A 62 -2.86 -4.54 -10.29
N ASP A 63 -3.10 -4.60 -11.60
CA ASP A 63 -4.26 -5.31 -12.17
C ASP A 63 -4.24 -6.82 -11.88
N LEU A 64 -3.08 -7.45 -12.02
CA LEU A 64 -2.93 -8.90 -11.94
C LEU A 64 -3.34 -9.48 -10.57
N CYS A 65 -2.94 -8.85 -9.49
CA CYS A 65 -3.22 -9.31 -8.12
C CYS A 65 -4.21 -8.42 -7.36
N ARG A 66 -4.71 -7.35 -7.99
CA ARG A 66 -5.62 -6.37 -7.39
C ARG A 66 -5.09 -5.71 -6.11
N ASN A 67 -3.77 -5.63 -5.97
CA ASN A 67 -3.14 -4.97 -4.84
C ASN A 67 -3.28 -3.45 -4.96
N THR A 68 -3.62 -2.79 -3.86
CA THR A 68 -3.48 -1.34 -3.73
C THR A 68 -2.05 -1.04 -3.30
N LEU A 69 -1.34 -0.24 -4.10
CA LEU A 69 0.05 0.11 -3.89
C LEU A 69 0.15 1.55 -3.38
N VAL A 70 1.03 1.80 -2.43
CA VAL A 70 1.31 3.14 -1.88
C VAL A 70 2.76 3.50 -2.09
N PHE A 71 3.02 4.69 -2.63
CA PHE A 71 4.35 5.19 -2.95
C PHE A 71 4.56 6.59 -2.40
N GLY A 72 5.83 6.95 -2.22
CA GLY A 72 6.23 8.29 -1.82
C GLY A 72 6.04 8.60 -0.34
N GLY A 73 6.52 9.75 0.07
CA GLY A 73 6.39 10.24 1.43
C GLY A 73 4.95 10.56 1.81
N GLU A 74 4.66 10.57 3.11
CA GLU A 74 3.32 10.78 3.68
C GLU A 74 2.57 11.97 3.08
N LYS A 75 3.22 13.11 2.89
CA LYS A 75 2.60 14.34 2.37
C LYS A 75 2.16 14.24 0.91
N ALA A 76 2.79 13.37 0.13
CA ALA A 76 2.49 13.22 -1.29
C ALA A 76 1.32 12.27 -1.53
N TYR A 77 1.17 11.25 -0.66
CA TYR A 77 0.20 10.21 -0.91
C TYR A 77 -1.09 10.34 -0.08
N HIS A 78 -1.04 10.98 1.09
CA HIS A 78 -2.19 11.09 1.98
C HIS A 78 -2.47 12.53 2.39
N GLN A 79 -3.70 12.98 2.14
CA GLN A 79 -4.23 14.26 2.59
C GLN A 79 -5.48 14.03 3.45
N LYS A 80 -5.57 14.77 4.56
CA LYS A 80 -6.69 14.66 5.49
C LYS A 80 -7.18 16.04 5.93
N LYS A 81 -8.49 16.26 5.88
CA LYS A 81 -9.15 17.44 6.42
C LYS A 81 -10.33 17.03 7.30
N ILE A 82 -10.31 17.45 8.55
CA ILE A 82 -11.44 17.27 9.48
C ILE A 82 -12.53 18.27 9.12
N HIS A 83 -13.80 17.88 9.27
CA HIS A 83 -14.97 18.72 9.00
C HIS A 83 -15.16 19.85 10.03
N LYS A 84 -14.10 20.59 10.33
CA LYS A 84 -14.12 21.81 11.15
C LYS A 84 -13.64 22.97 10.31
N GLY A 85 -14.48 23.98 10.10
CA GLY A 85 -14.19 25.16 9.28
C GLY A 85 -14.32 24.91 7.77
N ALA A 86 -14.05 25.96 6.99
CA ALA A 86 -14.16 25.88 5.52
C ALA A 86 -13.12 24.91 4.93
N VAL A 87 -13.60 24.06 4.06
CA VAL A 87 -12.74 23.22 3.19
C VAL A 87 -12.56 23.98 1.88
N SER A 88 -11.32 24.32 1.49
CA SER A 88 -11.04 24.83 0.15
C SER A 88 -10.89 23.64 -0.81
N PRO A 89 -11.83 23.47 -1.75
CA PRO A 89 -11.72 22.43 -2.78
C PRO A 89 -10.44 22.59 -3.60
N GLU A 90 -10.03 23.82 -3.91
CA GLU A 90 -8.86 24.14 -4.71
C GLU A 90 -7.57 23.67 -4.02
N ALA A 91 -7.45 23.90 -2.70
CA ALA A 91 -6.30 23.43 -1.93
C ALA A 91 -6.24 21.90 -1.88
N MET A 92 -7.38 21.23 -1.80
CA MET A 92 -7.45 19.76 -1.82
C MET A 92 -7.10 19.21 -3.22
N ILE A 93 -7.60 19.83 -4.29
CA ILE A 93 -7.26 19.46 -5.67
C ILE A 93 -5.79 19.66 -5.93
N GLY A 94 -5.20 20.80 -5.55
CA GLY A 94 -3.78 21.07 -5.73
C GLY A 94 -2.89 20.02 -5.07
N LYS A 95 -3.25 19.59 -3.87
CA LYS A 95 -2.53 18.51 -3.16
C LYS A 95 -2.73 17.12 -3.79
N ALA A 96 -3.91 16.84 -4.32
CA ALA A 96 -4.19 15.61 -5.06
C ALA A 96 -3.37 15.56 -6.36
N THR A 97 -3.30 16.68 -7.09
CA THR A 97 -2.49 16.82 -8.31
C THR A 97 -1.00 16.59 -8.03
N MET A 98 -0.50 17.01 -6.87
CA MET A 98 0.88 16.73 -6.46
C MET A 98 1.16 15.21 -6.37
N GLY A 99 0.21 14.41 -5.87
CA GLY A 99 0.35 12.96 -5.87
C GLY A 99 0.46 12.37 -7.27
N LEU A 100 -0.30 12.91 -8.24
CA LEU A 100 -0.22 12.50 -9.64
C LEU A 100 1.10 12.91 -10.32
N SER A 101 1.62 14.09 -10.02
CA SER A 101 2.91 14.57 -10.57
C SER A 101 4.09 13.69 -10.17
N MET A 102 3.97 12.95 -9.07
CA MET A 102 5.01 12.01 -8.61
C MET A 102 4.97 10.64 -9.30
N TRP A 103 4.04 10.43 -10.24
CA TRP A 103 3.89 9.12 -10.90
C TRP A 103 5.15 8.63 -11.59
N GLN A 104 5.93 9.54 -12.19
CA GLN A 104 7.20 9.14 -12.82
C GLN A 104 8.20 8.60 -11.79
N ASN A 105 8.35 9.27 -10.66
CA ASN A 105 9.21 8.80 -9.57
C ASN A 105 8.74 7.43 -9.02
N GLN A 106 7.43 7.20 -8.98
CA GLN A 106 6.87 5.91 -8.56
C GLN A 106 7.22 4.80 -9.56
N LYS A 107 7.19 5.08 -10.87
CA LYS A 107 7.64 4.12 -11.90
C LYS A 107 9.12 3.79 -11.75
N ASP A 108 9.96 4.78 -11.52
CA ASP A 108 11.41 4.59 -11.34
C ASP A 108 11.69 3.75 -10.08
N GLN A 109 10.95 3.99 -8.99
CA GLN A 109 10.99 3.17 -7.78
C GLN A 109 10.58 1.71 -8.05
N MET A 110 9.51 1.48 -8.79
CA MET A 110 9.09 0.12 -9.17
C MET A 110 10.15 -0.59 -10.01
N ARG A 111 10.80 0.11 -10.93
CA ARG A 111 11.90 -0.43 -11.76
C ARG A 111 13.07 -0.84 -10.89
N LEU A 112 13.48 0.02 -9.96
CA LEU A 112 14.53 -0.30 -8.99
C LEU A 112 14.18 -1.55 -8.19
N TRP A 113 12.97 -1.65 -7.65
CA TRP A 113 12.56 -2.82 -6.87
C TRP A 113 12.47 -4.12 -7.67
N ARG A 114 12.20 -4.04 -8.98
CA ARG A 114 12.22 -5.21 -9.88
C ARG A 114 13.63 -5.74 -10.12
N SER A 115 14.64 -4.90 -10.04
CA SER A 115 16.05 -5.29 -10.21
C SER A 115 16.76 -5.63 -8.89
N ALA A 116 16.31 -5.08 -7.78
CA ALA A 116 16.93 -5.24 -6.47
C ALA A 116 16.64 -6.62 -5.87
N PRO A 117 17.66 -7.44 -5.54
CA PRO A 117 17.42 -8.77 -4.97
C PRO A 117 16.93 -8.69 -3.52
N LEU A 118 16.06 -9.65 -3.15
CA LEU A 118 15.57 -9.83 -1.79
C LEU A 118 15.52 -11.31 -1.45
N SER A 119 16.37 -11.77 -0.53
CA SER A 119 16.32 -13.15 -0.04
C SER A 119 15.16 -13.35 0.95
N GLU A 120 14.70 -14.60 1.09
CA GLU A 120 13.66 -14.95 2.07
C GLU A 120 14.08 -14.61 3.50
N LYS A 121 15.38 -14.80 3.84
CA LYS A 121 15.92 -14.42 5.14
C LYS A 121 15.83 -12.91 5.39
N GLN A 122 16.29 -12.09 4.45
CA GLN A 122 16.20 -10.63 4.57
C GLN A 122 14.76 -10.17 4.71
N PHE A 123 13.83 -10.76 3.95
CA PHE A 123 12.42 -10.43 4.08
C PHE A 123 11.85 -10.84 5.44
N ALA A 124 12.21 -12.04 5.95
CA ALA A 124 11.83 -12.49 7.29
C ALA A 124 12.34 -11.54 8.39
N ASP A 125 13.57 -11.06 8.27
CA ASP A 125 14.16 -10.15 9.26
C ASP A 125 13.42 -8.80 9.25
N ILE A 126 13.13 -8.23 8.08
CA ILE A 126 12.29 -7.02 7.94
C ILE A 126 10.90 -7.22 8.59
N LEU A 127 10.25 -8.36 8.35
CA LEU A 127 8.93 -8.66 8.92
C LEU A 127 8.96 -8.78 10.44
N LYS A 128 9.99 -9.40 11.01
CA LYS A 128 10.17 -9.55 12.48
C LYS A 128 10.35 -8.18 13.15
N GLU A 129 11.09 -7.29 12.54
CA GLU A 129 11.34 -5.93 13.04
C GLU A 129 10.10 -5.01 12.93
N SER A 130 9.14 -5.35 12.07
CA SER A 130 8.00 -4.50 11.72
C SER A 130 6.64 -5.16 12.01
N LEU A 131 6.01 -5.74 10.99
CA LEU A 131 4.63 -6.25 11.05
C LEU A 131 4.42 -7.43 12.00
N CYS A 132 5.46 -8.24 12.23
CA CYS A 132 5.37 -9.43 13.05
C CYS A 132 5.84 -9.20 14.48
N LYS A 133 6.33 -8.02 14.82
CA LYS A 133 6.76 -7.66 16.17
C LYS A 133 5.56 -7.60 17.12
N LYS A 134 5.64 -8.31 18.24
CA LYS A 134 4.67 -8.22 19.33
C LYS A 134 5.16 -7.23 20.38
N ASN A 135 4.28 -6.37 20.83
CA ASN A 135 4.58 -5.44 21.94
C ASN A 135 3.76 -5.82 23.17
N THR A 136 4.02 -7.01 23.72
CA THR A 136 3.39 -7.53 24.94
C THR A 136 4.38 -7.53 26.11
N ALA A 137 3.89 -7.56 27.35
CA ALA A 137 4.76 -7.65 28.51
C ALA A 137 5.64 -8.92 28.45
N ALA A 138 5.06 -10.06 28.06
CA ALA A 138 5.80 -11.32 27.88
C ALA A 138 6.90 -11.21 26.80
N ALA A 139 6.62 -10.54 25.69
CA ALA A 139 7.59 -10.33 24.61
C ALA A 139 8.76 -9.39 24.98
N ARG A 140 8.60 -8.60 26.05
CA ARG A 140 9.69 -7.74 26.58
C ARG A 140 10.66 -8.53 27.46
N VAL A 141 10.21 -9.67 28.00
CA VAL A 141 11.00 -10.53 28.89
C VAL A 141 11.63 -11.68 28.11
N ASP A 142 10.95 -12.21 27.10
CA ASP A 142 11.41 -13.33 26.26
C ASP A 142 11.32 -12.94 24.78
N GLU A 143 12.46 -12.80 24.12
CA GLU A 143 12.56 -12.45 22.70
C GLU A 143 11.90 -13.50 21.80
N ASN A 144 11.86 -14.78 22.17
CA ASN A 144 11.18 -15.82 21.40
C ASN A 144 9.67 -15.59 21.33
N LEU A 145 9.09 -14.89 22.30
CA LEU A 145 7.68 -14.50 22.30
C LEU A 145 7.43 -13.17 21.57
N ALA A 146 8.48 -12.48 21.12
CA ALA A 146 8.38 -11.15 20.51
C ALA A 146 7.85 -11.19 19.07
N VAL A 147 7.79 -12.37 18.43
CA VAL A 147 7.37 -12.53 17.03
C VAL A 147 5.99 -13.18 16.93
N ASN A 148 5.16 -12.69 16.01
CA ASN A 148 3.93 -13.34 15.61
C ASN A 148 4.23 -14.35 14.49
N GLU A 149 4.55 -15.57 14.87
CA GLU A 149 4.96 -16.66 13.96
C GLU A 149 3.87 -16.97 12.90
N LYS A 150 2.59 -16.97 13.29
CA LYS A 150 1.49 -17.23 12.37
C LYS A 150 1.47 -16.20 11.23
N ARG A 151 1.65 -14.92 11.57
CA ARG A 151 1.71 -13.84 10.56
C ARG A 151 2.97 -13.93 9.73
N LEU A 152 4.11 -14.20 10.36
CA LEU A 152 5.40 -14.36 9.69
C LEU A 152 5.32 -15.46 8.63
N ASN A 153 4.87 -16.64 9.00
CA ASN A 153 4.76 -17.79 8.09
C ASN A 153 3.80 -17.48 6.93
N TRP A 154 2.65 -16.87 7.21
CA TRP A 154 1.71 -16.46 6.16
C TRP A 154 2.33 -15.47 5.17
N MET A 155 3.10 -14.49 5.66
CA MET A 155 3.78 -13.51 4.81
C MET A 155 4.90 -14.14 3.97
N LEU A 156 5.64 -15.10 4.52
CA LEU A 156 6.70 -15.82 3.81
C LEU A 156 6.13 -16.71 2.71
N GLU A 157 5.01 -17.40 2.98
CA GLU A 157 4.31 -18.18 1.93
C GLU A 157 3.83 -17.24 0.81
N ARG A 158 3.26 -16.07 1.15
CA ARG A 158 2.87 -15.11 0.14
C ARG A 158 4.06 -14.59 -0.68
N PHE A 159 5.21 -14.34 -0.03
CA PHE A 159 6.42 -13.96 -0.75
C PHE A 159 6.91 -15.06 -1.70
N LYS A 160 6.79 -16.34 -1.30
CA LYS A 160 7.12 -17.48 -2.18
C LYS A 160 6.24 -17.53 -3.43
N GLU A 161 4.95 -17.23 -3.29
CA GLU A 161 4.02 -17.13 -4.43
C GLU A 161 4.41 -15.97 -5.36
N GLU A 162 4.59 -14.76 -4.82
CA GLU A 162 4.92 -13.58 -5.62
C GLU A 162 6.27 -13.74 -6.36
N ARG A 163 7.28 -14.36 -5.75
CA ARG A 163 8.59 -14.56 -6.38
C ARG A 163 8.58 -15.53 -7.56
N GLN A 164 7.58 -16.41 -7.68
CA GLN A 164 7.43 -17.28 -8.85
C GLN A 164 7.19 -16.44 -10.11
N GLU A 165 6.35 -15.42 -10.01
CA GLU A 165 6.01 -14.53 -11.12
C GLU A 165 6.98 -13.34 -11.28
N LEU A 166 7.46 -12.77 -10.16
CA LEU A 166 8.20 -11.50 -10.13
C LEU A 166 9.70 -11.65 -9.89
N GLY A 167 10.18 -12.88 -9.67
CA GLY A 167 11.55 -13.12 -9.24
C GLY A 167 11.79 -12.82 -7.76
N GLN A 168 12.97 -13.17 -7.27
CA GLN A 168 13.38 -12.97 -5.88
C GLN A 168 13.88 -11.52 -5.68
N THR A 169 12.95 -10.58 -5.65
CA THR A 169 13.21 -9.15 -5.72
C THR A 169 12.46 -8.36 -4.63
N LEU A 170 12.89 -7.12 -4.39
CA LEU A 170 12.15 -6.17 -3.55
C LEU A 170 10.71 -5.98 -4.06
N TRP A 171 10.50 -6.06 -5.38
CA TRP A 171 9.17 -5.96 -5.96
C TRP A 171 8.25 -7.10 -5.53
N ALA A 172 8.76 -8.34 -5.49
CA ALA A 172 7.99 -9.47 -4.96
C ALA A 172 7.68 -9.30 -3.46
N GLY A 173 8.66 -8.86 -2.66
CA GLY A 173 8.45 -8.54 -1.24
C GLY A 173 7.41 -7.45 -1.03
N TYR A 174 7.48 -6.38 -1.82
CA TYR A 174 6.51 -5.29 -1.79
C TYR A 174 5.09 -5.77 -2.15
N ASN A 175 4.96 -6.63 -3.17
CA ASN A 175 3.66 -7.20 -3.52
C ASN A 175 3.11 -8.12 -2.43
N ALA A 176 3.93 -8.87 -1.72
CA ALA A 176 3.51 -9.64 -0.55
C ALA A 176 3.00 -8.73 0.58
N LEU A 177 3.68 -7.62 0.86
CA LEU A 177 3.24 -6.63 1.86
C LEU A 177 1.91 -5.98 1.46
N THR A 178 1.76 -5.54 0.23
CA THR A 178 0.54 -4.88 -0.25
C THR A 178 -0.62 -5.86 -0.42
N HIS A 179 -0.35 -7.13 -0.71
CA HIS A 179 -1.36 -8.19 -0.67
C HIS A 179 -1.95 -8.33 0.75
N TRP A 180 -1.10 -8.40 1.76
CA TRP A 180 -1.53 -8.39 3.16
C TRP A 180 -2.39 -7.16 3.49
N ALA A 181 -1.96 -5.98 3.07
CA ALA A 181 -2.71 -4.75 3.34
C ALA A 181 -4.08 -4.71 2.67
N THR A 182 -4.19 -5.26 1.44
CA THR A 182 -5.38 -5.19 0.60
C THR A 182 -6.36 -6.32 0.85
N HIS A 183 -5.87 -7.57 1.00
CA HIS A 183 -6.69 -8.78 0.96
C HIS A 183 -6.89 -9.47 2.31
N LEU A 184 -6.37 -8.91 3.41
CA LEU A 184 -6.68 -9.48 4.71
C LEU A 184 -8.19 -9.48 4.95
N PRO A 185 -8.80 -10.63 5.33
CA PRO A 185 -10.22 -10.72 5.55
C PRO A 185 -10.68 -9.70 6.59
N ASP A 186 -11.69 -8.95 6.25
CA ASP A 186 -12.32 -8.00 7.15
C ASP A 186 -13.62 -8.60 7.71
N ALA A 187 -13.80 -8.52 9.01
CA ALA A 187 -14.91 -9.18 9.71
C ALA A 187 -16.30 -8.62 9.36
N THR A 188 -16.39 -7.43 8.75
CA THR A 188 -17.65 -6.77 8.42
C THR A 188 -17.50 -5.96 7.12
N ASN A 189 -18.53 -6.00 6.27
CA ASN A 189 -18.57 -5.23 5.02
C ASN A 189 -19.14 -3.82 5.24
N ASN A 190 -18.60 -3.09 6.19
CA ASN A 190 -18.93 -1.67 6.39
C ASN A 190 -17.68 -0.83 6.09
N GLY A 191 -17.86 0.43 5.71
CA GLY A 191 -16.75 1.29 5.31
C GLY A 191 -15.58 1.44 6.31
N ARG A 192 -15.67 0.85 7.52
CA ARG A 192 -14.54 0.73 8.46
C ARG A 192 -13.41 -0.13 7.89
N ASN A 193 -13.73 -1.10 7.04
CA ASN A 193 -12.75 -2.00 6.43
C ASN A 193 -11.87 -1.27 5.43
N GLU A 194 -12.42 -0.35 4.65
CA GLU A 194 -11.64 0.49 3.73
C GLU A 194 -10.62 1.33 4.51
N ARG A 195 -11.03 1.95 5.64
CA ARG A 195 -10.07 2.69 6.50
C ARG A 195 -8.96 1.79 7.04
N LYS A 196 -9.28 0.55 7.45
CA LYS A 196 -8.27 -0.41 7.93
C LYS A 196 -7.26 -0.77 6.83
N ARG A 197 -7.71 -0.92 5.57
CA ARG A 197 -6.81 -1.15 4.43
C ARG A 197 -5.81 -0.01 4.28
N TYR A 198 -6.25 1.24 4.39
CA TYR A 198 -5.34 2.37 4.33
C TYR A 198 -4.40 2.47 5.53
N GLN A 199 -4.85 2.10 6.72
CA GLN A 199 -3.95 1.99 7.89
C GLN A 199 -2.89 0.91 7.68
N ARG A 200 -3.25 -0.23 7.08
CA ARG A 200 -2.29 -1.28 6.72
C ARG A 200 -1.33 -0.82 5.62
N ASN A 201 -1.83 -0.14 4.61
CA ASN A 201 -0.99 0.45 3.58
C ASN A 201 0.00 1.48 4.13
N GLU A 202 -0.40 2.25 5.14
CA GLU A 202 0.51 3.15 5.87
C GLU A 202 1.63 2.37 6.59
N GLN A 203 1.31 1.22 7.18
CA GLN A 203 2.34 0.34 7.77
C GLN A 203 3.29 -0.22 6.69
N VAL A 204 2.78 -0.61 5.53
CA VAL A 204 3.62 -1.01 4.38
C VAL A 204 4.54 0.14 3.97
N ARG A 205 4.02 1.36 3.85
CA ARG A 205 4.82 2.55 3.53
C ARG A 205 5.95 2.77 4.55
N GLN A 206 5.65 2.66 5.84
CA GLN A 206 6.67 2.80 6.90
C GLN A 206 7.79 1.74 6.79
N ILE A 207 7.46 0.53 6.33
CA ILE A 207 8.45 -0.53 6.10
C ILE A 207 9.35 -0.17 4.93
N VAL A 208 8.79 0.22 3.80
CA VAL A 208 9.57 0.53 2.59
C VAL A 208 10.34 1.85 2.69
N ASP A 209 9.90 2.77 3.54
CA ASP A 209 10.65 3.97 3.90
C ASP A 209 11.68 3.72 5.01
N GLY A 210 11.65 2.54 5.63
CA GLY A 210 12.52 2.18 6.75
C GLY A 210 13.97 1.84 6.33
N PRO A 211 14.90 1.87 7.30
CA PRO A 211 16.34 1.73 7.00
C PRO A 211 16.70 0.39 6.38
N SER A 212 16.11 -0.71 6.82
CA SER A 212 16.41 -2.06 6.30
C SER A 212 16.03 -2.19 4.82
N TRP A 213 14.87 -1.63 4.41
CA TRP A 213 14.45 -1.63 3.01
C TRP A 213 15.32 -0.71 2.16
N ARG A 214 15.59 0.51 2.63
CA ARG A 214 16.43 1.50 1.95
C ARG A 214 17.87 1.02 1.75
N TYR A 215 18.40 0.27 2.70
CA TYR A 215 19.72 -0.37 2.55
C TYR A 215 19.74 -1.34 1.35
N LEU A 216 18.70 -2.17 1.21
CA LEU A 216 18.60 -3.12 0.08
C LEU A 216 18.41 -2.41 -1.27
N GLU A 217 17.70 -1.29 -1.31
CA GLU A 217 17.61 -0.43 -2.49
C GLU A 217 18.99 0.09 -2.89
N GLY A 218 19.78 0.56 -1.93
CA GLY A 218 21.13 1.07 -2.17
C GLY A 218 22.12 0.05 -2.68
N LEU A 219 21.87 -1.25 -2.49
CA LEU A 219 22.70 -2.33 -3.05
C LEU A 219 22.44 -2.57 -4.56
N ALA A 220 21.35 -2.03 -5.10
CA ALA A 220 20.93 -2.22 -6.50
C ALA A 220 21.09 -0.94 -7.35
N SER A 221 21.54 0.18 -6.74
CA SER A 221 21.69 1.49 -7.35
C SER A 221 23.10 1.68 -8.02
#